data_8a2c6457b6baa1a27a4e7a093092b253
#
_entry.id   8a2c6457b6baa1a27a4e7a093092b253
#
_cell.length_a   1.000
_cell.length_b   1.000
_cell.length_c   1.000
_cell.angle_alpha   90.00
_cell.angle_beta   90.00
_cell.angle_gamma   90.00
#
_symmetry.space_group_name_H-M   'P 1'
#
loop_
_entity.id
_entity.type
_entity.pdbx_description
1 polymer ?
#
loop_
_entity_poly.entity_id
_entity_poly.type
_entity_poly.pdbx_seq_one_letter_code
_entity_poly.pdbx_strand_id
1 'polypeptide(L)'
;MAYYIQENCVACQKCKVECPVGAIRLTEDRPVIDEAQCVSCGTCAVICNEGAPIDLNAPPALPALHPLLEKDCDLLVLGGGGSGLVAAARAAWLSGKRVIVVEKGPKPGGGAWYAADFKIYNSRWQQQRGIPDILEDSVRRAMDDTYWKLDPQLARNCFQATGAFFDWLCDTGERVEDQFREGTYIFDGPNGPVIPVFKQMRRGRQGGTGKFVVDQMTALCQRLGVEILTGHKAVELFSHQDLVTGALVRDAGGMTRITCRACVLATGSWIGDQQLLERVDPKFAAMSPVRSPHRSPKYTGDGLRLARQVGAKLDYDSFCPLLMAADGTPYQTLGAMLFDPSVIFVNQNGKRWINEQTGPRKGFFDTAISLREQPGGISFTLFDANCIAHAVERAKGGGQRGIFGG
;
A
#
# COMPACT_ATOMS: atom_id res chain seq x y z
N MET A 1 -37.38 3.37 0.63
CA MET A 1 -35.90 3.27 0.69
C MET A 1 -35.29 4.60 0.30
N ALA A 2 -34.44 5.19 1.14
CA ALA A 2 -33.81 6.47 0.83
C ALA A 2 -32.43 6.30 0.17
N TYR A 3 -31.76 5.17 0.38
CA TYR A 3 -30.41 4.93 -0.11
C TYR A 3 -30.25 3.61 -0.83
N TYR A 4 -29.48 3.61 -1.91
CA TYR A 4 -29.13 2.43 -2.70
C TYR A 4 -27.62 2.40 -2.94
N ILE A 5 -26.99 1.24 -2.90
CA ILE A 5 -25.55 1.10 -3.17
C ILE A 5 -25.35 0.75 -4.65
N GLN A 6 -24.70 1.65 -5.37
CA GLN A 6 -24.44 1.53 -6.81
C GLN A 6 -23.35 0.49 -7.13
N GLU A 7 -23.19 0.18 -8.42
CA GLU A 7 -22.22 -0.77 -8.95
C GLU A 7 -20.76 -0.34 -8.78
N ASN A 8 -20.50 0.95 -8.61
CA ASN A 8 -19.16 1.46 -8.30
C ASN A 8 -18.71 1.16 -6.86
N CYS A 9 -19.52 0.43 -6.10
CA CYS A 9 -19.19 -0.01 -4.76
C CYS A 9 -17.99 -0.98 -4.79
N VAL A 10 -16.96 -0.65 -4.03
CA VAL A 10 -15.74 -1.44 -3.91
C VAL A 10 -15.76 -2.41 -2.71
N ALA A 11 -16.93 -2.68 -2.17
CA ALA A 11 -17.16 -3.61 -1.06
C ALA A 11 -16.23 -3.42 0.17
N CYS A 12 -15.79 -2.18 0.45
CA CYS A 12 -14.86 -1.87 1.55
C CYS A 12 -15.48 -1.98 2.94
N GLN A 13 -16.77 -2.24 3.04
CA GLN A 13 -17.57 -2.47 4.26
C GLN A 13 -17.64 -1.28 5.25
N LYS A 14 -17.06 -0.15 4.98
CA LYS A 14 -17.13 1.03 5.86
C LYS A 14 -18.56 1.40 6.22
N CYS A 15 -19.43 1.47 5.22
CA CYS A 15 -20.84 1.79 5.41
C CYS A 15 -21.57 0.79 6.32
N LYS A 16 -21.18 -0.49 6.28
CA LYS A 16 -21.73 -1.53 7.16
C LYS A 16 -21.30 -1.31 8.61
N VAL A 17 -20.01 -1.05 8.83
CA VAL A 17 -19.44 -0.86 10.18
C VAL A 17 -20.01 0.38 10.85
N GLU A 18 -20.20 1.44 10.09
CA GLU A 18 -20.64 2.75 10.60
C GLU A 18 -22.17 2.93 10.55
N CYS A 19 -22.92 1.93 10.09
CA CYS A 19 -24.37 2.02 10.07
C CYS A 19 -24.95 1.97 11.50
N PRO A 20 -25.57 3.05 12.01
CA PRO A 20 -26.01 3.12 13.40
C PRO A 20 -27.10 2.13 13.79
N VAL A 21 -27.82 1.59 12.79
CA VAL A 21 -28.92 0.64 12.95
C VAL A 21 -28.62 -0.73 12.36
N GLY A 22 -27.40 -0.96 11.85
CA GLY A 22 -27.01 -2.24 11.28
C GLY A 22 -27.76 -2.65 10.01
N ALA A 23 -28.36 -1.72 9.31
CA ALA A 23 -29.18 -1.95 8.12
C ALA A 23 -28.41 -2.40 6.87
N ILE A 24 -27.08 -2.56 6.94
CA ILE A 24 -26.28 -2.94 5.76
C ILE A 24 -25.74 -4.36 5.91
N ARG A 25 -26.19 -5.23 5.03
CA ARG A 25 -25.77 -6.63 4.92
C ARG A 25 -24.77 -6.81 3.80
N LEU A 26 -23.88 -7.79 3.91
CA LEU A 26 -23.05 -8.25 2.80
C LEU A 26 -23.76 -9.39 2.10
N THR A 27 -23.88 -9.28 0.79
CA THR A 27 -24.14 -10.40 -0.10
C THR A 27 -22.81 -10.95 -0.61
N GLU A 28 -22.83 -12.00 -1.44
CA GLU A 28 -21.61 -12.57 -2.01
C GLU A 28 -20.79 -11.55 -2.79
N ASP A 29 -21.44 -10.59 -3.44
CA ASP A 29 -20.80 -9.63 -4.34
C ASP A 29 -20.62 -8.23 -3.74
N ARG A 30 -21.56 -7.76 -2.91
CA ARG A 30 -21.58 -6.37 -2.44
C ARG A 30 -22.41 -6.12 -1.19
N PRO A 31 -22.18 -5.00 -0.48
CA PRO A 31 -23.09 -4.54 0.55
C PRO A 31 -24.48 -4.18 -0.03
N VAL A 32 -25.52 -4.52 0.68
CA VAL A 32 -26.92 -4.19 0.34
C VAL A 32 -27.60 -3.57 1.56
N ILE A 33 -28.39 -2.54 1.34
CA ILE A 33 -29.15 -1.88 2.40
C ILE A 33 -30.50 -2.59 2.60
N ASP A 34 -30.75 -3.00 3.84
CA ASP A 34 -32.03 -3.54 4.26
C ASP A 34 -33.02 -2.39 4.46
N GLU A 35 -34.03 -2.34 3.57
CA GLU A 35 -35.03 -1.26 3.58
C GLU A 35 -35.84 -1.19 4.86
N ALA A 36 -36.13 -2.34 5.46
CA ALA A 36 -36.95 -2.40 6.67
C ALA A 36 -36.22 -1.87 7.90
N GLN A 37 -34.89 -1.94 7.89
CA GLN A 37 -34.05 -1.47 9.00
C GLN A 37 -33.47 -0.08 8.76
N CYS A 38 -33.43 0.39 7.51
CA CYS A 38 -32.80 1.65 7.16
C CYS A 38 -33.64 2.86 7.64
N VAL A 39 -33.06 3.66 8.49
CA VAL A 39 -33.67 4.91 9.01
C VAL A 39 -33.32 6.16 8.17
N SER A 40 -32.71 5.97 6.99
CA SER A 40 -32.38 7.05 6.04
C SER A 40 -31.49 8.14 6.62
N CYS A 41 -30.59 7.83 7.55
CA CYS A 41 -29.73 8.80 8.24
C CYS A 41 -28.59 9.37 7.36
N GLY A 42 -28.32 8.81 6.20
CA GLY A 42 -27.29 9.28 5.27
C GLY A 42 -25.83 8.93 5.66
N THR A 43 -25.57 8.33 6.81
CA THR A 43 -24.21 8.03 7.26
C THR A 43 -23.41 7.25 6.22
N CYS A 44 -24.02 6.26 5.57
CA CYS A 44 -23.38 5.45 4.52
C CYS A 44 -22.90 6.28 3.33
N ALA A 45 -23.65 7.30 2.93
CA ALA A 45 -23.27 8.20 1.83
C ALA A 45 -22.13 9.15 2.22
N VAL A 46 -22.16 9.66 3.44
CA VAL A 46 -21.15 10.60 3.96
C VAL A 46 -19.77 9.92 4.09
N ILE A 47 -19.72 8.65 4.54
CA ILE A 47 -18.47 7.95 4.78
C ILE A 47 -17.92 7.23 3.55
N CYS A 48 -18.72 7.12 2.48
CA CYS A 48 -18.33 6.41 1.27
C CYS A 48 -17.42 7.28 0.39
N ASN A 49 -16.16 6.89 0.27
CA ASN A 49 -15.22 7.60 -0.58
C ASN A 49 -15.51 7.44 -2.09
N GLU A 50 -16.31 6.43 -2.46
CA GLU A 50 -16.67 6.12 -3.85
C GLU A 50 -18.04 6.73 -4.24
N GLY A 51 -18.75 7.33 -3.30
CA GLY A 51 -20.10 7.85 -3.53
C GLY A 51 -21.13 6.78 -3.91
N ALA A 52 -20.84 5.49 -3.58
CA ALA A 52 -21.68 4.38 -4.00
C ALA A 52 -23.10 4.37 -3.37
N PRO A 53 -23.31 4.75 -2.09
CA PRO A 53 -24.64 4.97 -1.56
C PRO A 53 -25.20 6.29 -2.07
N ILE A 54 -26.30 6.24 -2.81
CA ILE A 54 -27.04 7.40 -3.29
C ILE A 54 -28.40 7.52 -2.59
N ASP A 55 -28.83 8.74 -2.35
CA ASP A 55 -30.18 9.03 -1.87
C ASP A 55 -31.16 9.00 -3.06
N LEU A 56 -32.06 8.02 -3.05
CA LEU A 56 -33.06 7.86 -4.11
C LEU A 56 -34.16 8.93 -4.06
N ASN A 57 -34.30 9.64 -2.95
CA ASN A 57 -35.27 10.74 -2.82
C ASN A 57 -34.64 12.09 -3.12
N ALA A 58 -33.31 12.17 -3.22
CA ALA A 58 -32.68 13.38 -3.70
C ALA A 58 -33.08 13.62 -5.16
N PRO A 59 -33.54 14.84 -5.53
CA PRO A 59 -33.71 15.14 -6.94
C PRO A 59 -32.41 14.85 -7.67
N PRO A 60 -32.44 14.27 -8.88
CA PRO A 60 -31.23 14.06 -9.65
C PRO A 60 -30.49 15.41 -9.68
N ALA A 61 -29.34 15.45 -9.00
CA ALA A 61 -28.50 16.63 -9.07
C ALA A 61 -28.15 16.78 -10.54
N LEU A 62 -28.77 17.77 -11.19
CA LEU A 62 -28.24 18.27 -12.45
C LEU A 62 -26.77 18.52 -12.16
N PRO A 63 -25.85 17.97 -12.95
CA PRO A 63 -24.44 18.24 -12.73
C PRO A 63 -24.31 19.76 -12.74
N ALA A 64 -24.05 20.33 -11.56
CA ALA A 64 -23.75 21.73 -11.47
C ALA A 64 -22.57 21.93 -12.42
N LEU A 65 -22.75 22.80 -13.42
CA LEU A 65 -21.67 23.24 -14.29
C LEU A 65 -20.70 24.01 -13.41
N HIS A 66 -19.90 23.30 -12.65
CA HIS A 66 -18.81 23.92 -11.89
C HIS A 66 -17.82 24.46 -12.90
N PRO A 67 -17.42 25.73 -12.77
CA PRO A 67 -16.43 26.31 -13.64
C PRO A 67 -15.14 25.48 -13.53
N LEU A 68 -14.51 25.23 -14.66
CA LEU A 68 -13.19 24.60 -14.69
C LEU A 68 -12.20 25.51 -13.94
N LEU A 69 -11.71 25.06 -12.81
CA LEU A 69 -10.67 25.78 -12.07
C LEU A 69 -9.32 25.59 -12.74
N GLU A 70 -8.48 26.60 -12.68
CA GLU A 70 -7.13 26.54 -13.20
C GLU A 70 -6.11 26.79 -12.10
N LYS A 71 -5.06 25.98 -12.08
CA LYS A 71 -3.89 26.11 -11.23
C LYS A 71 -2.62 25.89 -12.06
N ASP A 72 -1.51 26.39 -11.56
CA ASP A 72 -0.20 26.11 -12.15
C ASP A 72 0.84 25.81 -11.06
N CYS A 73 1.86 25.06 -11.41
CA CYS A 73 3.00 24.75 -10.55
C CYS A 73 4.25 24.43 -11.38
N ASP A 74 5.40 24.38 -10.73
CA ASP A 74 6.62 23.90 -11.38
C ASP A 74 6.65 22.37 -11.41
N LEU A 75 6.25 21.72 -10.32
CA LEU A 75 6.17 20.27 -10.20
C LEU A 75 4.79 19.83 -9.74
N LEU A 76 4.16 18.96 -10.52
CA LEU A 76 2.92 18.27 -10.17
C LEU A 76 3.25 16.84 -9.74
N VAL A 77 2.83 16.45 -8.54
CA VAL A 77 2.99 15.09 -8.02
C VAL A 77 1.62 14.43 -7.91
N LEU A 78 1.40 13.37 -8.66
CA LEU A 78 0.15 12.61 -8.64
C LEU A 78 0.28 11.40 -7.72
N GLY A 79 -0.37 11.48 -6.56
CA GLY A 79 -0.35 10.52 -5.47
C GLY A 79 0.39 11.05 -4.23
N GLY A 80 -0.35 11.23 -3.14
CA GLY A 80 0.15 11.67 -1.83
C GLY A 80 0.60 10.51 -0.93
N GLY A 81 1.05 9.39 -1.52
CA GLY A 81 1.67 8.28 -0.81
C GLY A 81 3.11 8.59 -0.39
N GLY A 82 3.78 7.62 0.24
CA GLY A 82 5.18 7.80 0.69
C GLY A 82 6.10 8.33 -0.40
N SER A 83 6.09 7.72 -1.59
CA SER A 83 6.94 8.15 -2.71
C SER A 83 6.63 9.57 -3.18
N GLY A 84 5.33 9.92 -3.28
CA GLY A 84 4.93 11.25 -3.73
C GLY A 84 5.28 12.34 -2.73
N LEU A 85 5.05 12.11 -1.44
CA LEU A 85 5.41 13.07 -0.38
C LEU A 85 6.91 13.30 -0.32
N VAL A 86 7.72 12.23 -0.42
CA VAL A 86 9.19 12.35 -0.44
C VAL A 86 9.66 13.13 -1.67
N ALA A 87 9.12 12.83 -2.86
CA ALA A 87 9.47 13.53 -4.09
C ALA A 87 9.09 15.03 -3.99
N ALA A 88 7.90 15.34 -3.51
CA ALA A 88 7.41 16.71 -3.35
C ALA A 88 8.24 17.50 -2.34
N ALA A 89 8.47 16.93 -1.15
CA ALA A 89 9.26 17.57 -0.12
C ALA A 89 10.71 17.81 -0.58
N ARG A 90 11.33 16.79 -1.22
CA ARG A 90 12.70 16.91 -1.72
C ARG A 90 12.84 17.96 -2.82
N ALA A 91 11.91 18.00 -3.75
CA ALA A 91 11.89 18.99 -4.81
C ALA A 91 11.76 20.42 -4.25
N ALA A 92 10.81 20.64 -3.35
CA ALA A 92 10.62 21.94 -2.71
C ALA A 92 11.87 22.35 -1.88
N TRP A 93 12.44 21.42 -1.12
CA TRP A 93 13.67 21.64 -0.33
C TRP A 93 14.85 22.09 -1.18
N LEU A 94 15.07 21.42 -2.32
CA LEU A 94 16.23 21.72 -3.17
C LEU A 94 16.06 22.96 -4.03
N SER A 95 14.84 23.29 -4.43
CA SER A 95 14.62 24.27 -5.49
C SER A 95 13.84 25.50 -5.05
N GLY A 96 13.12 25.44 -3.94
CA GLY A 96 12.16 26.48 -3.55
C GLY A 96 11.01 26.68 -4.54
N LYS A 97 10.83 25.74 -5.49
CA LYS A 97 9.83 25.81 -6.55
C LYS A 97 8.44 25.45 -6.03
N ARG A 98 7.42 25.91 -6.77
CA ARG A 98 6.04 25.62 -6.43
C ARG A 98 5.67 24.17 -6.77
N VAL A 99 5.27 23.41 -5.76
CA VAL A 99 4.93 21.99 -5.87
C VAL A 99 3.48 21.78 -5.44
N ILE A 100 2.71 21.06 -6.27
CA ILE A 100 1.36 20.59 -5.93
C ILE A 100 1.36 19.08 -5.87
N VAL A 101 0.80 18.51 -4.79
CA VAL A 101 0.52 17.07 -4.64
C VAL A 101 -0.98 16.86 -4.77
N VAL A 102 -1.38 15.92 -5.62
CA VAL A 102 -2.77 15.50 -5.81
C VAL A 102 -2.95 14.13 -5.20
N GLU A 103 -3.83 14.00 -4.21
CA GLU A 103 -4.16 12.74 -3.53
C GLU A 103 -5.66 12.47 -3.60
N LYS A 104 -6.04 11.30 -4.14
CA LYS A 104 -7.45 10.92 -4.29
C LYS A 104 -8.13 10.56 -2.96
N GLY A 105 -7.37 10.12 -1.99
CA GLY A 105 -7.87 9.81 -0.65
C GLY A 105 -8.12 11.07 0.19
N PRO A 106 -8.84 10.92 1.32
CA PRO A 106 -9.13 12.05 2.22
C PRO A 106 -7.90 12.53 3.01
N LYS A 107 -6.80 11.78 2.97
CA LYS A 107 -5.53 12.12 3.62
C LYS A 107 -4.35 11.49 2.89
N PRO A 108 -3.15 12.08 3.01
CA PRO A 108 -1.93 11.49 2.48
C PRO A 108 -1.55 10.16 3.16
N GLY A 109 -0.69 9.38 2.52
CA GLY A 109 -0.07 8.20 3.11
C GLY A 109 -0.07 6.96 2.22
N GLY A 110 -1.17 6.65 1.57
CA GLY A 110 -1.27 5.49 0.69
C GLY A 110 -0.83 4.19 1.37
N GLY A 111 -0.17 3.31 0.62
CA GLY A 111 0.36 2.04 1.12
C GLY A 111 1.48 2.20 2.15
N ALA A 112 2.24 3.28 2.08
CA ALA A 112 3.33 3.53 3.03
C ALA A 112 2.86 3.66 4.48
N TRP A 113 1.63 4.13 4.69
CA TRP A 113 1.03 4.24 6.02
C TRP A 113 1.07 2.94 6.83
N TYR A 114 1.00 1.80 6.15
CA TYR A 114 0.93 0.48 6.77
C TYR A 114 2.29 -0.21 6.88
N ALA A 115 3.37 0.40 6.40
CA ALA A 115 4.70 -0.19 6.46
C ALA A 115 5.14 -0.38 7.92
N ALA A 116 5.56 -1.61 8.24
CA ALA A 116 5.94 -1.98 9.60
C ALA A 116 7.35 -1.49 9.95
N ASP A 117 8.22 -1.39 8.95
CA ASP A 117 9.62 -1.08 9.10
C ASP A 117 10.16 -0.25 7.93
N PHE A 118 11.36 0.26 8.11
CA PHE A 118 12.09 1.03 7.14
C PHE A 118 13.51 0.48 7.05
N LYS A 119 13.84 -0.11 5.91
CA LYS A 119 15.18 -0.64 5.63
C LYS A 119 16.05 0.46 5.06
N ILE A 120 17.25 0.61 5.60
CA ILE A 120 18.23 1.57 5.11
C ILE A 120 19.56 0.89 4.85
N TYR A 121 20.27 1.39 3.86
CA TYR A 121 21.57 0.87 3.44
C TYR A 121 22.58 2.01 3.37
N ASN A 122 23.73 1.79 4.00
CA ASN A 122 24.90 2.64 3.91
C ASN A 122 24.67 4.13 4.23
N SER A 123 23.80 4.42 5.22
CA SER A 123 23.61 5.76 5.74
C SER A 123 24.84 6.22 6.57
N ARG A 124 25.03 7.54 6.74
CA ARG A 124 26.04 8.11 7.63
C ARG A 124 25.94 7.54 9.04
N TRP A 125 24.71 7.35 9.53
CA TRP A 125 24.44 6.77 10.83
C TRP A 125 24.96 5.32 10.94
N GLN A 126 24.82 4.50 9.91
CA GLN A 126 25.34 3.13 9.85
C GLN A 126 26.86 3.14 9.78
N GLN A 127 27.45 3.98 8.93
CA GLN A 127 28.91 4.11 8.78
C GLN A 127 29.59 4.50 10.10
N GLN A 128 29.03 5.47 10.83
CA GLN A 128 29.53 5.90 12.14
C GLN A 128 29.51 4.79 13.20
N ARG A 129 28.69 3.77 13.02
CA ARG A 129 28.57 2.61 13.92
C ARG A 129 29.28 1.37 13.42
N GLY A 130 30.01 1.48 12.33
CA GLY A 130 30.73 0.35 11.73
C GLY A 130 29.80 -0.76 11.23
N ILE A 131 28.54 -0.43 10.90
CA ILE A 131 27.60 -1.39 10.32
C ILE A 131 28.05 -1.65 8.88
N PRO A 132 28.29 -2.91 8.49
CA PRO A 132 28.77 -3.21 7.16
C PRO A 132 27.75 -2.86 6.07
N ASP A 133 28.25 -2.43 4.93
CA ASP A 133 27.43 -2.25 3.74
C ASP A 133 27.08 -3.61 3.13
N ILE A 134 25.80 -3.93 3.13
CA ILE A 134 25.25 -5.19 2.57
C ILE A 134 24.33 -4.91 1.38
N LEU A 135 24.48 -3.77 0.71
CA LEU A 135 23.62 -3.36 -0.40
C LEU A 135 23.58 -4.42 -1.50
N GLU A 136 24.75 -4.88 -1.95
CA GLU A 136 24.85 -5.85 -3.06
C GLU A 136 24.24 -7.23 -2.71
N ASP A 137 24.47 -7.70 -1.50
CA ASP A 137 23.86 -8.94 -1.03
C ASP A 137 22.34 -8.81 -0.92
N SER A 138 21.85 -7.65 -0.50
CA SER A 138 20.42 -7.37 -0.41
C SER A 138 19.76 -7.25 -1.78
N VAL A 139 20.44 -6.67 -2.76
CA VAL A 139 19.96 -6.62 -4.16
C VAL A 139 19.88 -8.02 -4.73
N ARG A 140 20.97 -8.80 -4.64
CA ARG A 140 20.98 -10.20 -5.12
C ARG A 140 19.86 -11.01 -4.51
N ARG A 141 19.67 -10.88 -3.20
CA ARG A 141 18.62 -11.56 -2.49
C ARG A 141 17.23 -11.14 -2.97
N ALA A 142 16.97 -9.84 -3.16
CA ALA A 142 15.71 -9.38 -3.70
C ALA A 142 15.43 -9.95 -5.09
N MET A 143 16.48 -10.11 -5.91
CA MET A 143 16.37 -10.75 -7.22
C MET A 143 16.02 -12.24 -7.08
N ASP A 144 16.69 -12.96 -6.19
CA ASP A 144 16.44 -14.38 -5.94
C ASP A 144 15.03 -14.61 -5.36
N ASP A 145 14.61 -13.81 -4.38
CA ASP A 145 13.28 -13.88 -3.76
C ASP A 145 12.14 -13.60 -4.76
N THR A 146 12.41 -12.84 -5.82
CA THR A 146 11.44 -12.49 -6.87
C THR A 146 11.64 -13.25 -8.17
N TYR A 147 12.46 -14.30 -8.16
CA TYR A 147 12.77 -15.11 -9.34
C TYR A 147 13.29 -14.26 -10.52
N TRP A 148 14.12 -13.26 -10.22
CA TRP A 148 14.71 -12.34 -11.19
C TRP A 148 13.69 -11.59 -12.06
N LYS A 149 12.47 -11.38 -11.55
CA LYS A 149 11.44 -10.58 -12.24
C LYS A 149 11.63 -9.08 -12.08
N LEU A 150 12.30 -8.65 -11.02
CA LEU A 150 12.60 -7.23 -10.83
C LEU A 150 13.72 -6.79 -11.78
N ASP A 151 13.70 -5.51 -12.15
CA ASP A 151 14.85 -4.87 -12.77
C ASP A 151 15.96 -4.70 -11.72
N PRO A 152 17.16 -5.32 -11.93
CA PRO A 152 18.23 -5.27 -10.93
C PRO A 152 18.78 -3.86 -10.72
N GLN A 153 18.82 -3.05 -11.77
CA GLN A 153 19.31 -1.67 -11.68
C GLN A 153 18.33 -0.80 -10.88
N LEU A 154 17.03 -0.97 -11.14
CA LEU A 154 15.99 -0.25 -10.40
C LEU A 154 16.01 -0.66 -8.93
N ALA A 155 16.10 -1.96 -8.62
CA ALA A 155 16.20 -2.47 -7.26
C ALA A 155 17.41 -1.89 -6.52
N ARG A 156 18.59 -1.89 -7.15
CA ARG A 156 19.82 -1.30 -6.62
C ARG A 156 19.64 0.20 -6.34
N ASN A 157 19.14 0.98 -7.31
CA ASN A 157 18.92 2.41 -7.14
C ASN A 157 17.96 2.71 -5.98
N CYS A 158 16.88 1.93 -5.88
CA CYS A 158 15.93 2.07 -4.77
C CYS A 158 16.59 1.80 -3.41
N PHE A 159 17.35 0.72 -3.27
CA PHE A 159 17.99 0.37 -1.99
C PHE A 159 19.06 1.37 -1.61
N GLN A 160 19.92 1.75 -2.56
CA GLN A 160 20.97 2.76 -2.34
C GLN A 160 20.39 4.11 -1.91
N ALA A 161 19.24 4.50 -2.47
CA ALA A 161 18.60 5.76 -2.15
C ALA A 161 18.06 5.82 -0.71
N THR A 162 17.84 4.68 -0.05
CA THR A 162 17.25 4.65 1.30
C THR A 162 18.18 5.23 2.37
N GLY A 163 19.48 5.02 2.27
CA GLY A 163 20.48 5.62 3.18
C GLY A 163 20.52 7.15 3.03
N ALA A 164 20.61 7.61 1.79
CA ALA A 164 20.59 9.04 1.49
C ALA A 164 19.27 9.71 1.91
N PHE A 165 18.16 9.02 1.76
CA PHE A 165 16.85 9.49 2.24
C PHE A 165 16.85 9.61 3.77
N PHE A 166 17.34 8.61 4.48
CA PHE A 166 17.42 8.63 5.94
C PHE A 166 18.30 9.78 6.43
N ASP A 167 19.48 9.96 5.84
CA ASP A 167 20.40 11.04 6.17
C ASP A 167 19.76 12.41 5.96
N TRP A 168 19.07 12.59 4.82
CA TRP A 168 18.33 13.82 4.56
C TRP A 168 17.19 14.04 5.56
N LEU A 169 16.48 12.99 5.95
CA LEU A 169 15.41 13.08 6.93
C LEU A 169 15.95 13.57 8.28
N CYS A 170 17.13 13.07 8.71
CA CYS A 170 17.83 13.60 9.88
C CYS A 170 18.24 15.06 9.71
N ASP A 171 18.73 15.45 8.52
CA ASP A 171 19.15 16.82 8.23
C ASP A 171 17.97 17.83 8.22
N THR A 172 16.72 17.39 8.12
CA THR A 172 15.53 18.27 8.22
C THR A 172 15.29 18.83 9.62
N GLY A 173 16.11 18.45 10.59
CA GLY A 173 16.00 18.87 11.99
C GLY A 173 15.01 18.03 12.82
N GLU A 174 14.42 17.00 12.24
CA GLU A 174 13.65 16.02 12.99
C GLU A 174 14.61 15.04 13.67
N ARG A 175 14.44 14.81 14.95
CA ARG A 175 15.25 13.84 15.71
C ARG A 175 14.79 12.40 15.40
N VAL A 176 14.98 12.01 14.15
CA VAL A 176 14.46 10.76 13.60
C VAL A 176 15.18 9.57 14.23
N GLU A 177 16.49 9.67 14.42
CA GLU A 177 17.32 8.63 15.03
C GLU A 177 16.90 8.27 16.47
N ASP A 178 16.35 9.21 17.23
CA ASP A 178 15.89 8.99 18.60
C ASP A 178 14.56 8.22 18.64
N GLN A 179 13.87 8.13 17.52
CA GLN A 179 12.54 7.53 17.42
C GLN A 179 12.57 6.12 16.85
N PHE A 180 13.72 5.66 16.37
CA PHE A 180 13.89 4.34 15.80
C PHE A 180 14.71 3.44 16.71
N ARG A 181 14.30 2.19 16.83
CA ARG A 181 15.14 1.13 17.36
C ARG A 181 15.87 0.47 16.21
N GLU A 182 17.13 0.20 16.43
CA GLU A 182 17.85 -0.74 15.61
C GLU A 182 17.20 -2.12 15.73
N GLY A 183 16.93 -2.72 14.58
CA GLY A 183 16.40 -4.07 14.46
C GLY A 183 17.19 -4.78 13.38
N THR A 184 17.42 -6.06 13.56
CA THR A 184 18.03 -6.91 12.56
C THR A 184 17.03 -7.92 12.05
N TYR A 185 16.86 -8.00 10.72
CA TYR A 185 16.19 -9.12 10.09
C TYR A 185 17.21 -10.16 9.64
N ILE A 186 17.01 -11.39 10.07
CA ILE A 186 17.73 -12.54 9.54
C ILE A 186 16.79 -13.22 8.56
N PHE A 187 17.10 -13.16 7.27
CA PHE A 187 16.22 -13.72 6.24
C PHE A 187 16.50 -15.20 5.94
N ASP A 188 17.70 -15.73 6.21
CA ASP A 188 18.12 -17.08 5.80
C ASP A 188 18.63 -17.93 6.97
N GLY A 189 17.87 -18.04 8.03
CA GLY A 189 18.32 -18.87 9.15
C GLY A 189 19.54 -18.28 9.89
N PRO A 190 20.27 -19.09 10.67
CA PRO A 190 21.26 -18.57 11.61
C PRO A 190 22.48 -17.88 10.97
N ASN A 191 22.72 -18.08 9.67
CA ASN A 191 23.89 -17.54 8.96
C ASN A 191 23.52 -16.62 7.79
N GLY A 192 22.25 -16.18 7.69
CA GLY A 192 21.83 -15.28 6.62
C GLY A 192 22.31 -13.85 6.85
N PRO A 193 22.35 -13.01 5.79
CA PRO A 193 22.76 -11.63 5.92
C PRO A 193 21.83 -10.87 6.85
N VAL A 194 22.42 -10.08 7.72
CA VAL A 194 21.72 -9.20 8.67
C VAL A 194 21.39 -7.89 7.97
N ILE A 195 20.12 -7.61 7.77
CA ILE A 195 19.67 -6.32 7.22
C ILE A 195 19.32 -5.39 8.38
N PRO A 196 20.04 -4.27 8.56
CA PRO A 196 19.67 -3.28 9.55
C PRO A 196 18.29 -2.70 9.22
N VAL A 197 17.40 -2.70 10.18
CA VAL A 197 16.04 -2.22 10.04
C VAL A 197 15.74 -1.22 11.12
N PHE A 198 15.23 -0.08 10.75
CA PHE A 198 14.70 0.88 11.70
C PHE A 198 13.24 0.58 11.97
N LYS A 199 12.93 0.36 13.24
CA LYS A 199 11.56 0.21 13.72
C LYS A 199 11.26 1.34 14.69
N GLN A 200 10.16 2.05 14.45
CA GLN A 200 9.68 3.01 15.41
C GLN A 200 9.38 2.33 16.75
N MET A 201 9.91 2.89 17.83
CA MET A 201 9.53 2.48 19.18
C MET A 201 8.12 2.95 19.49
N ARG A 202 7.20 2.01 19.61
CA ARG A 202 5.81 2.32 19.95
C ARG A 202 5.57 2.53 21.43
N ARG A 203 4.91 3.64 21.72
CA ARG A 203 4.01 3.74 22.87
C ARG A 203 2.59 3.86 22.29
N GLY A 204 1.84 2.72 22.20
CA GLY A 204 0.44 2.72 21.79
C GLY A 204 0.11 2.03 20.45
N ARG A 205 -1.17 1.70 20.26
CA ARG A 205 -1.70 0.73 19.27
C ARG A 205 -1.90 1.22 17.84
N GLN A 206 -1.51 2.43 17.44
CA GLN A 206 -1.86 2.96 16.10
C GLN A 206 -0.66 3.46 15.30
N GLY A 207 -0.43 2.83 14.16
CA GLY A 207 0.54 3.20 13.14
C GLY A 207 1.94 2.57 13.32
N GLY A 208 2.60 2.12 12.25
CA GLY A 208 3.97 1.60 12.21
C GLY A 208 4.98 2.68 11.82
N THR A 209 6.20 2.25 11.52
CA THR A 209 7.27 3.13 11.01
C THR A 209 6.82 3.91 9.78
N GLY A 210 6.04 3.28 8.88
CA GLY A 210 5.51 3.94 7.70
C GLY A 210 4.60 5.11 8.01
N LYS A 211 3.70 4.96 9.01
CA LYS A 211 2.88 6.10 9.46
C LYS A 211 3.73 7.26 9.93
N PHE A 212 4.75 6.99 10.74
CA PHE A 212 5.67 8.01 11.22
C PHE A 212 6.33 8.77 10.04
N VAL A 213 6.90 8.05 9.07
CA VAL A 213 7.54 8.67 7.90
C VAL A 213 6.55 9.50 7.10
N VAL A 214 5.33 9.01 6.91
CA VAL A 214 4.25 9.75 6.21
C VAL A 214 3.90 11.04 6.94
N ASP A 215 3.75 10.98 8.27
CA ASP A 215 3.41 12.15 9.09
C ASP A 215 4.54 13.20 9.01
N GLN A 216 5.80 12.78 9.13
CA GLN A 216 6.96 13.65 9.00
C GLN A 216 7.06 14.30 7.62
N MET A 217 6.90 13.51 6.56
CA MET A 217 6.95 14.04 5.19
C MET A 217 5.77 14.99 4.90
N THR A 218 4.59 14.70 5.44
CA THR A 218 3.43 15.60 5.30
C THR A 218 3.71 16.94 6.00
N ALA A 219 4.20 16.90 7.22
CA ALA A 219 4.57 18.11 7.96
C ALA A 219 5.68 18.89 7.26
N LEU A 220 6.69 18.21 6.73
CA LEU A 220 7.78 18.85 5.97
C LEU A 220 7.25 19.50 4.68
N CYS A 221 6.38 18.82 3.93
CA CYS A 221 5.72 19.41 2.76
C CYS A 221 5.01 20.71 3.13
N GLN A 222 4.24 20.71 4.22
CA GLN A 222 3.54 21.92 4.70
C GLN A 222 4.49 23.04 5.06
N ARG A 223 5.59 22.76 5.79
CA ARG A 223 6.61 23.77 6.13
C ARG A 223 7.30 24.35 4.90
N LEU A 224 7.46 23.57 3.84
CA LEU A 224 8.08 23.99 2.57
C LEU A 224 7.08 24.64 1.60
N GLY A 225 5.83 24.86 2.00
CA GLY A 225 4.82 25.49 1.17
C GLY A 225 4.29 24.60 0.03
N VAL A 226 4.46 23.27 0.12
CA VAL A 226 3.87 22.34 -0.83
C VAL A 226 2.34 22.30 -0.64
N GLU A 227 1.58 22.55 -1.70
CA GLU A 227 0.14 22.44 -1.68
C GLU A 227 -0.28 20.97 -1.83
N ILE A 228 -1.05 20.43 -0.86
CA ILE A 228 -1.53 19.05 -0.90
C ILE A 228 -3.04 19.07 -1.07
N LEU A 229 -3.51 18.65 -2.24
CA LEU A 229 -4.93 18.57 -2.60
C LEU A 229 -5.44 17.14 -2.32
N THR A 230 -6.12 16.94 -1.20
CA THR A 230 -6.75 15.66 -0.85
C THR A 230 -8.18 15.57 -1.39
N GLY A 231 -8.69 14.36 -1.62
CA GLY A 231 -9.99 14.14 -2.27
C GLY A 231 -9.98 14.46 -3.76
N HIS A 232 -8.82 14.63 -4.36
CA HIS A 232 -8.62 15.04 -5.75
C HIS A 232 -8.03 13.88 -6.55
N LYS A 233 -8.73 13.44 -7.60
CA LYS A 233 -8.32 12.33 -8.47
C LYS A 233 -7.86 12.85 -9.82
N ALA A 234 -6.63 12.58 -10.21
CA ALA A 234 -6.16 12.81 -11.57
C ALA A 234 -6.88 11.87 -12.54
N VAL A 235 -7.45 12.41 -13.61
CA VAL A 235 -8.26 11.66 -14.58
C VAL A 235 -7.68 11.69 -15.98
N GLU A 236 -6.86 12.70 -16.30
CA GLU A 236 -6.23 12.86 -17.60
C GLU A 236 -4.86 13.54 -17.45
N LEU A 237 -3.90 13.19 -18.30
CA LEU A 237 -2.64 13.91 -18.47
C LEU A 237 -2.64 14.69 -19.77
N PHE A 238 -2.11 15.90 -19.73
CA PHE A 238 -1.83 16.68 -20.91
C PHE A 238 -0.37 16.53 -21.29
N SER A 239 -0.10 16.36 -22.58
CA SER A 239 1.26 16.31 -23.11
C SER A 239 1.41 17.19 -24.34
N HIS A 240 2.60 17.73 -24.53
CA HIS A 240 3.01 18.47 -25.72
C HIS A 240 4.46 18.10 -26.04
N GLN A 241 4.73 17.66 -27.27
CA GLN A 241 6.06 17.26 -27.71
C GLN A 241 6.76 16.28 -26.74
N ASP A 242 6.06 15.20 -26.38
CA ASP A 242 6.52 14.14 -25.46
C ASP A 242 6.77 14.58 -24.00
N LEU A 243 6.43 15.81 -23.66
CA LEU A 243 6.50 16.31 -22.29
C LEU A 243 5.10 16.37 -21.68
N VAL A 244 4.97 15.88 -20.46
CA VAL A 244 3.73 16.07 -19.67
C VAL A 244 3.68 17.51 -19.18
N THR A 245 2.63 18.23 -19.59
CA THR A 245 2.45 19.67 -19.30
C THR A 245 1.39 19.94 -18.25
N GLY A 246 0.73 18.91 -17.76
CA GLY A 246 -0.28 19.06 -16.72
C GLY A 246 -1.22 17.88 -16.59
N ALA A 247 -2.24 18.05 -15.76
CA ALA A 247 -3.29 17.08 -15.55
C ALA A 247 -4.67 17.74 -15.35
N LEU A 248 -5.71 17.00 -15.72
CA LEU A 248 -7.06 17.26 -15.29
C LEU A 248 -7.35 16.48 -14.00
N VAL A 249 -7.84 17.17 -13.01
CA VAL A 249 -8.08 16.63 -11.66
C VAL A 249 -9.55 16.84 -11.30
N ARG A 250 -10.18 15.81 -10.75
CA ARG A 250 -11.56 15.81 -10.30
C ARG A 250 -11.65 15.71 -8.79
N ASP A 251 -12.50 16.52 -8.18
CA ASP A 251 -12.94 16.43 -6.79
C ASP A 251 -14.47 16.37 -6.69
N ALA A 252 -15.00 16.52 -5.48
CA ALA A 252 -16.45 16.58 -5.25
C ALA A 252 -17.09 17.88 -5.80
N GLY A 253 -16.32 18.93 -5.97
CA GLY A 253 -16.78 20.26 -6.44
C GLY A 253 -16.65 20.45 -7.95
N GLY A 254 -15.95 19.57 -8.68
CA GLY A 254 -15.82 19.71 -10.12
C GLY A 254 -14.46 19.28 -10.67
N MET A 255 -13.98 20.04 -11.64
CA MET A 255 -12.74 19.75 -12.37
C MET A 255 -11.76 20.90 -12.21
N THR A 256 -10.50 20.55 -12.00
CA THR A 256 -9.38 21.51 -11.94
C THR A 256 -8.33 21.12 -12.99
N ARG A 257 -7.98 22.04 -13.86
CA ARG A 257 -6.83 21.91 -14.75
C ARG A 257 -5.59 22.39 -13.99
N ILE A 258 -4.58 21.55 -13.89
CA ILE A 258 -3.29 21.92 -13.27
C ILE A 258 -2.22 21.85 -14.34
N THR A 259 -1.59 22.98 -14.67
CA THR A 259 -0.44 23.04 -15.58
C THR A 259 0.86 22.92 -14.80
N CYS A 260 1.87 22.27 -15.38
CA CYS A 260 3.16 22.08 -14.73
C CYS A 260 4.31 22.03 -15.74
N ARG A 261 5.54 22.21 -15.23
CA ARG A 261 6.78 22.03 -16.01
C ARG A 261 7.30 20.60 -15.95
N ALA A 262 6.97 19.88 -14.88
CA ALA A 262 7.30 18.47 -14.71
C ALA A 262 6.20 17.76 -13.91
N CYS A 263 6.03 16.46 -14.15
CA CYS A 263 5.05 15.64 -13.46
C CYS A 263 5.70 14.36 -12.90
N VAL A 264 5.37 13.99 -11.67
CA VAL A 264 5.75 12.73 -11.04
C VAL A 264 4.50 11.87 -10.85
N LEU A 265 4.51 10.65 -11.42
CA LEU A 265 3.49 9.64 -11.15
C LEU A 265 3.89 8.81 -9.92
N ALA A 266 3.19 9.01 -8.82
CA ALA A 266 3.38 8.30 -7.54
C ALA A 266 2.08 7.68 -7.02
N THR A 267 1.22 7.23 -7.94
CA THR A 267 -0.17 6.82 -7.67
C THR A 267 -0.30 5.45 -7.01
N GLY A 268 0.80 4.76 -6.75
CA GLY A 268 0.86 3.49 -6.05
C GLY A 268 0.51 2.29 -6.93
N SER A 269 0.09 1.21 -6.28
CA SER A 269 -0.13 -0.09 -6.90
C SER A 269 -1.39 -0.13 -7.78
N TRP A 270 -1.43 -1.11 -8.67
CA TRP A 270 -2.57 -1.44 -9.53
C TRP A 270 -3.25 -2.78 -9.15
N ILE A 271 -2.79 -3.44 -8.11
CA ILE A 271 -3.21 -4.80 -7.75
C ILE A 271 -4.70 -4.93 -7.36
N GLY A 272 -5.37 -3.83 -7.11
CA GLY A 272 -6.82 -3.77 -6.91
C GLY A 272 -7.64 -3.68 -8.22
N ASP A 273 -6.97 -3.55 -9.37
CA ASP A 273 -7.61 -3.58 -10.69
C ASP A 273 -7.74 -5.04 -11.15
N GLN A 274 -8.91 -5.62 -10.94
CA GLN A 274 -9.17 -7.03 -11.24
C GLN A 274 -8.98 -7.35 -12.73
N GLN A 275 -9.43 -6.48 -13.63
CA GLN A 275 -9.30 -6.70 -15.08
C GLN A 275 -7.84 -6.69 -15.54
N LEU A 276 -7.05 -5.78 -14.96
CA LEU A 276 -5.62 -5.73 -15.23
C LEU A 276 -4.92 -6.96 -14.66
N LEU A 277 -5.30 -7.38 -13.46
CA LEU A 277 -4.74 -8.56 -12.81
C LEU A 277 -5.04 -9.85 -13.60
N GLU A 278 -6.27 -10.03 -14.08
CA GLU A 278 -6.65 -11.14 -14.95
C GLU A 278 -5.84 -11.20 -16.24
N ARG A 279 -5.47 -10.06 -16.78
CA ARG A 279 -4.62 -9.98 -17.97
C ARG A 279 -3.15 -10.30 -17.70
N VAL A 280 -2.63 -9.85 -16.55
CA VAL A 280 -1.19 -9.99 -16.22
C VAL A 280 -0.89 -11.33 -15.56
N ASP A 281 -1.73 -11.76 -14.63
CA ASP A 281 -1.59 -13.04 -13.91
C ASP A 281 -2.97 -13.66 -13.63
N PRO A 282 -3.56 -14.36 -14.63
CA PRO A 282 -4.88 -14.95 -14.51
C PRO A 282 -4.98 -15.99 -13.39
N LYS A 283 -3.90 -16.72 -13.09
CA LYS A 283 -3.89 -17.68 -12.00
C LYS A 283 -4.00 -16.98 -10.64
N PHE A 284 -3.24 -15.91 -10.46
CA PHE A 284 -3.31 -15.13 -9.23
C PHE A 284 -4.64 -14.37 -9.10
N ALA A 285 -5.18 -13.91 -10.22
CA ALA A 285 -6.50 -13.27 -10.26
C ALA A 285 -7.63 -14.22 -9.83
N ALA A 286 -7.54 -15.48 -10.24
CA ALA A 286 -8.52 -16.53 -9.93
C ALA A 286 -8.39 -17.07 -8.50
N MET A 287 -7.30 -16.80 -7.80
CA MET A 287 -7.21 -17.14 -6.39
C MET A 287 -8.33 -16.43 -5.65
N SER A 288 -9.05 -17.18 -4.78
CA SER A 288 -10.08 -16.62 -3.90
C SER A 288 -9.65 -15.28 -3.35
N PRO A 289 -10.54 -14.28 -3.24
CA PRO A 289 -10.19 -12.94 -2.87
C PRO A 289 -9.51 -12.94 -1.49
N VAL A 290 -8.21 -13.19 -1.51
CA VAL A 290 -7.38 -12.96 -0.34
C VAL A 290 -7.46 -11.46 -0.11
N ARG A 291 -8.25 -11.06 0.87
CA ARG A 291 -8.40 -9.66 1.27
C ARG A 291 -7.12 -9.18 1.94
N SER A 292 -6.08 -9.12 1.15
CA SER A 292 -4.86 -8.44 1.56
C SER A 292 -5.16 -6.93 1.61
N PRO A 293 -4.67 -6.21 2.62
CA PRO A 293 -4.65 -4.74 2.60
C PRO A 293 -4.00 -4.20 1.31
N HIS A 294 -3.17 -4.99 0.66
CA HIS A 294 -2.51 -4.68 -0.60
C HIS A 294 -3.40 -4.90 -1.83
N ARG A 295 -4.50 -5.67 -1.73
CA ARG A 295 -5.59 -5.74 -2.74
C ARG A 295 -6.71 -4.75 -2.46
N SER A 296 -6.43 -3.70 -1.72
CA SER A 296 -7.40 -2.65 -1.48
C SER A 296 -7.92 -2.08 -2.81
N PRO A 297 -9.24 -1.90 -2.95
CA PRO A 297 -9.85 -1.25 -4.11
C PRO A 297 -9.35 0.19 -4.34
N LYS A 298 -8.52 0.70 -3.43
CA LYS A 298 -7.81 1.98 -3.60
C LYS A 298 -6.66 1.89 -4.61
N TYR A 299 -6.14 0.70 -4.89
CA TYR A 299 -5.02 0.46 -5.80
C TYR A 299 -5.53 0.15 -7.22
N THR A 300 -6.17 1.13 -7.82
CA THR A 300 -6.92 1.02 -9.08
C THR A 300 -6.06 1.17 -10.34
N GLY A 301 -4.74 1.25 -10.24
CA GLY A 301 -3.88 1.39 -11.41
C GLY A 301 -4.02 2.72 -12.14
N ASP A 302 -4.50 3.77 -11.48
CA ASP A 302 -4.73 5.07 -12.13
C ASP A 302 -3.48 5.59 -12.84
N GLY A 303 -2.29 5.44 -12.23
CA GLY A 303 -1.03 5.87 -12.84
C GLY A 303 -0.70 5.13 -14.12
N LEU A 304 -0.98 3.83 -14.21
CA LEU A 304 -0.76 3.07 -15.44
C LEU A 304 -1.68 3.54 -16.57
N ARG A 305 -2.95 3.84 -16.26
CA ARG A 305 -3.89 4.39 -17.23
C ARG A 305 -3.45 5.78 -17.71
N LEU A 306 -3.05 6.64 -16.77
CA LEU A 306 -2.54 7.98 -17.06
C LEU A 306 -1.26 7.94 -17.89
N ALA A 307 -0.29 7.09 -17.51
CA ALA A 307 0.96 6.92 -18.26
C ALA A 307 0.72 6.44 -19.70
N ARG A 308 -0.24 5.52 -19.88
CA ARG A 308 -0.61 5.01 -21.21
C ARG A 308 -1.22 6.08 -22.12
N GLN A 309 -1.96 7.03 -21.55
CA GLN A 309 -2.56 8.14 -22.33
C GLN A 309 -1.49 8.98 -23.03
N VAL A 310 -0.30 9.10 -22.44
CA VAL A 310 0.82 9.89 -22.97
C VAL A 310 1.92 9.03 -23.61
N GLY A 311 1.62 7.77 -23.95
CA GLY A 311 2.51 6.89 -24.67
C GLY A 311 3.66 6.29 -23.86
N ALA A 312 3.63 6.34 -22.53
CA ALA A 312 4.66 5.76 -21.69
C ALA A 312 4.75 4.24 -21.87
N LYS A 313 5.97 3.70 -21.87
CA LYS A 313 6.20 2.24 -21.81
C LYS A 313 5.77 1.72 -20.47
N LEU A 314 4.97 0.65 -20.47
CA LEU A 314 4.50 -0.03 -19.25
C LEU A 314 5.20 -1.38 -19.12
N ASP A 315 5.69 -1.68 -17.95
CA ASP A 315 6.26 -2.98 -17.58
C ASP A 315 5.27 -3.74 -16.68
N TYR A 316 4.83 -4.90 -17.16
CA TYR A 316 4.01 -5.85 -16.41
C TYR A 316 4.79 -7.12 -16.03
N ASP A 317 5.96 -7.34 -16.60
CA ASP A 317 6.75 -8.55 -16.40
C ASP A 317 7.40 -8.58 -15.00
N SER A 318 7.65 -7.39 -14.46
CA SER A 318 8.17 -7.21 -13.10
C SER A 318 7.13 -7.48 -12.00
N PHE A 319 5.91 -7.92 -12.34
CA PHE A 319 4.91 -8.25 -11.34
C PHE A 319 5.29 -9.53 -10.58
N CYS A 320 5.37 -9.41 -9.25
CA CYS A 320 5.59 -10.51 -8.34
C CYS A 320 4.50 -10.50 -7.26
N PRO A 321 3.66 -11.56 -7.18
CA PRO A 321 2.60 -11.62 -6.19
C PRO A 321 3.17 -11.76 -4.78
N LEU A 322 2.55 -11.08 -3.82
CA LEU A 322 2.84 -11.21 -2.40
C LEU A 322 1.58 -11.68 -1.67
N LEU A 323 1.67 -12.81 -0.99
CA LEU A 323 0.57 -13.33 -0.19
C LEU A 323 0.88 -13.12 1.30
N MET A 324 -0.04 -12.51 2.03
CA MET A 324 0.22 -12.13 3.41
C MET A 324 -0.86 -12.53 4.42
N ALA A 325 -2.03 -13.03 4.00
CA ALA A 325 -3.10 -13.36 4.94
C ALA A 325 -4.10 -14.35 4.40
N ALA A 326 -4.73 -15.09 5.31
CA ALA A 326 -5.94 -15.85 5.05
C ALA A 326 -7.17 -14.94 5.03
N ASP A 327 -8.16 -15.29 4.19
CA ASP A 327 -9.41 -14.53 4.08
C ASP A 327 -10.21 -14.59 5.40
N GLY A 328 -10.81 -13.47 5.78
CA GLY A 328 -11.78 -13.38 6.86
C GLY A 328 -11.23 -13.44 8.29
N THR A 329 -9.91 -13.48 8.47
CA THR A 329 -9.30 -13.58 9.79
C THR A 329 -8.59 -12.29 10.21
N PRO A 330 -8.53 -11.97 11.52
CA PRO A 330 -7.66 -10.90 11.99
C PRO A 330 -6.22 -11.24 11.61
N TYR A 331 -5.68 -10.44 10.72
CA TYR A 331 -4.38 -10.55 10.09
C TYR A 331 -3.23 -10.90 11.04
N GLN A 332 -3.32 -10.44 12.26
CA GLN A 332 -2.26 -10.57 13.25
C GLN A 332 -2.21 -11.94 13.94
N THR A 333 -3.34 -12.63 14.07
CA THR A 333 -3.44 -13.86 14.84
C THR A 333 -2.96 -15.07 14.02
N LEU A 334 -3.29 -15.13 12.73
CA LEU A 334 -2.87 -16.24 11.87
C LEU A 334 -1.52 -16.01 11.21
N GLY A 335 -1.09 -14.76 11.01
CA GLY A 335 0.24 -14.45 10.49
C GLY A 335 1.37 -15.08 11.31
N ALA A 336 1.22 -15.12 12.63
CA ALA A 336 2.17 -15.79 13.53
C ALA A 336 2.21 -17.32 13.33
N MET A 337 1.06 -17.92 12.98
CA MET A 337 0.97 -19.36 12.73
C MET A 337 1.57 -19.76 11.38
N LEU A 338 1.51 -18.89 10.36
CA LEU A 338 2.13 -19.15 9.05
C LEU A 338 3.65 -19.33 9.14
N PHE A 339 4.28 -18.84 10.20
CA PHE A 339 5.73 -18.99 10.46
C PHE A 339 6.06 -20.04 11.49
N ASP A 340 5.08 -20.78 11.99
CA ASP A 340 5.31 -21.88 12.90
C ASP A 340 5.78 -23.13 12.12
N PRO A 341 6.96 -23.68 12.41
CA PRO A 341 7.44 -24.87 11.70
C PRO A 341 6.64 -26.13 12.01
N SER A 342 5.74 -26.09 13.00
CA SER A 342 4.88 -27.23 13.38
C SER A 342 3.52 -27.24 12.66
N VAL A 343 3.21 -26.22 11.85
CA VAL A 343 2.03 -26.25 10.98
C VAL A 343 2.31 -27.07 9.70
N ILE A 344 1.27 -27.57 9.08
CA ILE A 344 1.34 -28.28 7.78
C ILE A 344 0.40 -27.57 6.80
N PHE A 345 0.92 -27.25 5.60
CA PHE A 345 0.11 -26.68 4.52
C PHE A 345 -0.29 -27.76 3.51
N VAL A 346 -1.59 -27.96 3.33
CA VAL A 346 -2.13 -28.89 2.36
C VAL A 346 -3.01 -28.16 1.33
N ASN A 347 -2.98 -28.63 0.09
CA ASN A 347 -3.84 -28.14 -0.97
C ASN A 347 -5.23 -28.80 -0.93
N GLN A 348 -6.12 -28.45 -1.87
CA GLN A 348 -7.48 -29.02 -1.97
C GLN A 348 -7.50 -30.57 -2.08
N ASN A 349 -6.44 -31.16 -2.58
CA ASN A 349 -6.30 -32.61 -2.72
C ASN A 349 -5.70 -33.27 -1.48
N GLY A 350 -5.54 -32.55 -0.38
CA GLY A 350 -4.92 -33.04 0.85
C GLY A 350 -3.41 -33.27 0.74
N LYS A 351 -2.77 -32.79 -0.33
CA LYS A 351 -1.32 -32.93 -0.53
C LYS A 351 -0.56 -31.76 0.07
N ARG A 352 0.47 -32.06 0.86
CA ARG A 352 1.45 -31.07 1.33
C ARG A 352 2.18 -30.48 0.12
N TRP A 353 2.29 -29.15 0.06
CA TRP A 353 2.77 -28.47 -1.14
C TRP A 353 3.98 -27.55 -0.91
N ILE A 354 4.37 -27.31 0.33
CA ILE A 354 5.53 -26.47 0.69
C ILE A 354 6.26 -27.09 1.88
N ASN A 355 7.53 -26.78 2.01
CA ASN A 355 8.31 -27.08 3.22
C ASN A 355 8.12 -25.93 4.21
N GLU A 356 7.41 -26.16 5.30
CA GLU A 356 7.04 -25.15 6.29
C GLU A 356 8.24 -24.57 7.05
N GLN A 357 9.36 -25.30 7.10
CA GLN A 357 10.58 -24.78 7.71
C GLN A 357 11.28 -23.74 6.85
N THR A 358 11.17 -23.84 5.55
CA THR A 358 11.90 -22.99 4.61
C THR A 358 11.01 -22.05 3.81
N GLY A 359 9.80 -22.50 3.40
CA GLY A 359 8.92 -21.74 2.52
C GLY A 359 8.54 -20.36 3.07
N PRO A 360 7.88 -20.27 4.24
CA PRO A 360 7.51 -18.97 4.81
C PRO A 360 8.71 -18.12 5.23
N ARG A 361 9.85 -18.75 5.53
CA ARG A 361 11.10 -18.06 5.91
C ARG A 361 11.88 -17.54 4.73
N LYS A 362 11.74 -18.14 3.54
CA LYS A 362 12.33 -17.64 2.30
C LYS A 362 11.66 -16.39 1.77
N GLY A 363 10.46 -16.10 2.23
CA GLY A 363 9.73 -14.88 1.90
C GLY A 363 8.30 -15.15 1.46
N PHE A 364 7.50 -14.11 1.55
CA PHE A 364 6.08 -14.13 1.16
C PHE A 364 5.88 -14.36 -0.34
N PHE A 365 6.88 -14.02 -1.16
CA PHE A 365 6.83 -14.19 -2.61
C PHE A 365 6.83 -15.67 -2.98
N ASP A 366 7.76 -16.46 -2.40
CA ASP A 366 7.87 -17.88 -2.66
C ASP A 366 6.60 -18.64 -2.30
N THR A 367 6.01 -18.31 -1.14
CA THR A 367 4.73 -18.87 -0.71
C THR A 367 3.59 -18.49 -1.66
N ALA A 368 3.53 -17.24 -2.12
CA ALA A 368 2.50 -16.77 -3.04
C ALA A 368 2.60 -17.44 -4.41
N ILE A 369 3.82 -17.56 -4.94
CA ILE A 369 4.07 -18.21 -6.23
C ILE A 369 3.74 -19.70 -6.15
N SER A 370 4.20 -20.38 -5.09
CA SER A 370 3.94 -21.80 -4.87
C SER A 370 2.46 -22.10 -4.67
N LEU A 371 1.72 -21.24 -3.95
CA LEU A 371 0.28 -21.39 -3.75
C LEU A 371 -0.50 -21.18 -5.05
N ARG A 372 -0.10 -20.22 -5.87
CA ARG A 372 -0.71 -19.98 -7.19
C ARG A 372 -0.71 -21.19 -8.09
N GLU A 373 0.28 -22.05 -7.96
CA GLU A 373 0.40 -23.29 -8.75
C GLU A 373 -0.41 -24.47 -8.15
N GLN A 374 -1.01 -24.30 -6.96
CA GLN A 374 -1.88 -25.33 -6.39
C GLN A 374 -3.28 -25.31 -6.99
N PRO A 375 -4.02 -26.43 -6.96
CA PRO A 375 -5.40 -26.49 -7.42
C PRO A 375 -6.25 -25.40 -6.75
N GLY A 376 -6.90 -24.57 -7.56
CA GLY A 376 -7.72 -23.44 -7.11
C GLY A 376 -6.99 -22.33 -6.36
N GLY A 377 -5.65 -22.40 -6.24
CA GLY A 377 -4.89 -21.45 -5.42
C GLY A 377 -5.27 -21.46 -3.94
N ILE A 378 -5.75 -22.61 -3.43
CA ILE A 378 -6.25 -22.76 -2.06
C ILE A 378 -5.31 -23.62 -1.24
N SER A 379 -5.05 -23.16 -0.01
CA SER A 379 -4.31 -23.89 1.01
C SER A 379 -5.09 -23.97 2.30
N PHE A 380 -5.01 -25.12 2.95
CA PHE A 380 -5.48 -25.32 4.31
C PHE A 380 -4.26 -25.43 5.23
N THR A 381 -4.31 -24.73 6.36
CA THR A 381 -3.30 -24.83 7.41
C THR A 381 -3.79 -25.78 8.48
N LEU A 382 -3.08 -26.88 8.66
CA LEU A 382 -3.33 -27.84 9.74
C LEU A 382 -2.41 -27.50 10.92
N PHE A 383 -2.98 -27.40 12.10
CA PHE A 383 -2.24 -27.08 13.33
C PHE A 383 -2.91 -27.78 14.54
N ASP A 384 -2.15 -27.98 15.58
CA ASP A 384 -2.62 -28.52 16.85
C ASP A 384 -2.60 -27.47 17.98
N ALA A 385 -2.97 -27.87 19.18
CA ALA A 385 -2.99 -26.99 20.33
C ALA A 385 -1.58 -26.48 20.72
N ASN A 386 -0.52 -27.23 20.41
CA ASN A 386 0.86 -26.83 20.71
C ASN A 386 1.27 -25.65 19.81
N CYS A 387 0.85 -25.63 18.56
CA CYS A 387 1.10 -24.49 17.66
C CYS A 387 0.57 -23.18 18.24
N ILE A 388 -0.63 -23.25 18.85
CA ILE A 388 -1.27 -22.07 19.48
C ILE A 388 -0.45 -21.66 20.71
N ALA A 389 -0.05 -22.63 21.57
CA ALA A 389 0.77 -22.35 22.75
C ALA A 389 2.13 -21.72 22.35
N HIS A 390 2.80 -22.25 21.33
CA HIS A 390 4.06 -21.71 20.82
C HIS A 390 3.88 -20.30 20.23
N ALA A 391 2.79 -20.04 19.52
CA ALA A 391 2.49 -18.71 19.00
C ALA A 391 2.28 -17.69 20.13
N VAL A 392 1.58 -18.09 21.21
CA VAL A 392 1.35 -17.26 22.39
C VAL A 392 2.66 -17.00 23.14
N GLU A 393 3.50 -18.00 23.34
CA GLU A 393 4.80 -17.84 24.02
C GLU A 393 5.74 -16.92 23.23
N ARG A 394 5.80 -17.08 21.91
CA ARG A 394 6.58 -16.18 21.04
C ARG A 394 6.06 -14.74 21.12
N ALA A 395 4.76 -14.55 21.19
CA ALA A 395 4.17 -13.23 21.37
C ALA A 395 4.52 -12.60 22.72
N LYS A 396 4.66 -13.42 23.80
CA LYS A 396 5.05 -12.97 25.15
C LYS A 396 6.55 -12.71 25.29
N GLY A 397 7.39 -13.54 24.68
CA GLY A 397 8.85 -13.55 24.87
C GLY A 397 9.62 -12.42 24.18
N GLY A 398 8.98 -11.48 23.51
CA GLY A 398 9.64 -10.35 22.81
C GLY A 398 10.56 -10.75 21.66
N GLY A 399 10.77 -12.04 21.43
CA GLY A 399 11.53 -12.60 20.31
C GLY A 399 10.61 -12.76 19.11
N GLN A 400 10.83 -11.93 18.08
CA GLN A 400 10.04 -11.95 16.84
C GLN A 400 8.53 -11.86 17.08
N ARG A 401 8.07 -10.74 17.61
CA ARG A 401 6.69 -10.28 17.32
C ARG A 401 6.59 -10.33 15.81
N GLY A 402 5.59 -11.06 15.32
CA GLY A 402 5.44 -11.38 13.91
C GLY A 402 5.75 -10.17 13.02
N ILE A 403 6.17 -10.40 11.80
CA ILE A 403 6.66 -9.44 10.80
C ILE A 403 5.88 -8.09 10.76
N PHE A 404 4.75 -8.06 11.39
CA PHE A 404 3.86 -6.91 11.60
C PHE A 404 3.58 -6.63 13.08
N GLY A 405 4.61 -6.66 13.93
CA GLY A 405 4.47 -6.40 15.36
C GLY A 405 3.49 -5.28 15.65
N GLY A 406 2.33 -5.69 16.14
CA GLY A 406 1.28 -4.81 16.65
C GLY A 406 1.66 -4.19 17.99
#